data_6ad5a3af3ee07eb918a252badee183b6
#
_entry.id   6ad5a3af3ee07eb918a252badee183b6
#
_cell.length_a   1.000
_cell.length_b   1.000
_cell.length_c   1.000
_cell.angle_alpha   90.00
_cell.angle_beta   90.00
_cell.angle_gamma   90.00
#
_symmetry.space_group_name_H-M   'P 1'
#
loop_
_entity.id
_entity.type
_entity.pdbx_description
1 polymer ?
#
loop_
_entity_poly.entity_id
_entity_poly.type
_entity_poly.pdbx_seq_one_letter_code
_entity_poly.pdbx_strand_id
1 'polypeptide(L)'
;MNWIDEGALYSQIALYLREDLGRGDITTQSIVVRNTRARARFVAGENMIVAGLEAAEEVFLTLDSQQQLEAFVSDGEAVEAGKVIARMVGFADVLISAERVALNLLQRLSGIATLTDKYVKAIEGTGALIADTRATSPGLRLLERYAVELGGGYNSRFGLDDGVMVTSNHVSILGGVTGAVKSAKEKLGYLHKVAVEVSTENEVREVVTAGADVIVIENLDVPAFGQLAALARELSSSIAIECAGKITLENAREYAEAGAQLMRIEALTSAAPAADISFKIQPF
;
A
#
# COMPACT_ATOMS: atom_id res chain seq x y z
N MET A 1 -14.65 1.60 0.92
CA MET A 1 -13.41 2.27 1.51
C MET A 1 -13.81 3.20 2.65
N ASN A 2 -14.19 2.64 3.82
CA ASN A 2 -14.83 3.41 4.92
C ASN A 2 -13.99 4.54 5.57
N TRP A 3 -12.72 4.69 5.24
CA TRP A 3 -11.82 5.68 5.83
C TRP A 3 -11.20 6.63 4.78
N ILE A 4 -11.55 6.46 3.51
CA ILE A 4 -11.17 7.38 2.44
C ILE A 4 -12.27 8.43 2.29
N ASP A 5 -11.90 9.69 2.37
CA ASP A 5 -12.81 10.81 2.08
C ASP A 5 -13.21 10.75 0.60
N GLU A 6 -14.52 10.57 0.33
CA GLU A 6 -15.07 10.50 -1.02
C GLU A 6 -14.72 11.75 -1.85
N GLY A 7 -14.70 12.93 -1.23
CA GLY A 7 -14.33 14.17 -1.91
C GLY A 7 -12.85 14.21 -2.31
N ALA A 8 -11.97 13.61 -1.49
CA ALA A 8 -10.56 13.48 -1.81
C ALA A 8 -10.34 12.49 -2.97
N LEU A 9 -11.05 11.34 -2.96
CA LEU A 9 -11.01 10.36 -4.02
C LEU A 9 -11.48 10.95 -5.36
N TYR A 10 -12.65 11.59 -5.38
CA TYR A 10 -13.19 12.27 -6.56
C TYR A 10 -12.21 13.29 -7.14
N SER A 11 -11.64 14.15 -6.28
CA SER A 11 -10.70 15.18 -6.71
C SER A 11 -9.44 14.57 -7.35
N GLN A 12 -8.96 13.47 -6.81
CA GLN A 12 -7.79 12.76 -7.31
C GLN A 12 -8.07 12.10 -8.67
N ILE A 13 -9.21 11.43 -8.80
CA ILE A 13 -9.65 10.78 -10.06
C ILE A 13 -9.87 11.81 -11.16
N ALA A 14 -10.44 12.97 -10.84
CA ALA A 14 -10.59 14.06 -11.80
C ALA A 14 -9.23 14.56 -12.36
N LEU A 15 -8.16 14.51 -11.56
CA LEU A 15 -6.80 14.82 -12.03
C LEU A 15 -6.28 13.75 -13.00
N TYR A 16 -6.47 12.47 -12.70
CA TYR A 16 -6.04 11.37 -13.57
C TYR A 16 -6.76 11.38 -14.90
N LEU A 17 -8.08 11.60 -14.88
CA LEU A 17 -8.87 11.73 -16.09
C LEU A 17 -8.44 12.96 -16.93
N ARG A 18 -8.11 14.09 -16.29
CA ARG A 18 -7.60 15.26 -16.99
C ARG A 18 -6.27 14.98 -17.68
N GLU A 19 -5.38 14.21 -17.07
CA GLU A 19 -4.09 13.80 -17.65
C GLU A 19 -4.30 12.98 -18.93
N ASP A 20 -5.21 12.01 -18.90
CA ASP A 20 -5.43 11.08 -20.02
C ASP A 20 -6.30 11.68 -21.14
N LEU A 21 -7.37 12.35 -20.79
CA LEU A 21 -8.34 12.89 -21.76
C LEU A 21 -7.92 14.25 -22.36
N GLY A 22 -7.20 15.07 -21.59
CA GLY A 22 -6.85 16.41 -22.05
C GLY A 22 -8.09 17.21 -22.49
N ARG A 23 -8.20 17.45 -23.81
CA ARG A 23 -9.36 18.16 -24.43
C ARG A 23 -10.46 17.22 -24.91
N GLY A 24 -10.36 15.93 -24.67
CA GLY A 24 -11.32 14.90 -25.02
C GLY A 24 -10.75 13.78 -25.89
N ASP A 25 -11.40 12.62 -25.86
CA ASP A 25 -11.05 11.46 -26.70
C ASP A 25 -11.46 11.69 -28.16
N ILE A 26 -10.50 12.21 -28.95
CA ILE A 26 -10.75 12.56 -30.37
C ILE A 26 -11.11 11.33 -31.22
N THR A 27 -10.59 10.15 -30.89
CA THR A 27 -10.91 8.92 -31.63
C THR A 27 -12.37 8.55 -31.39
N THR A 28 -12.76 8.39 -30.14
CA THR A 28 -14.13 8.01 -29.77
C THR A 28 -15.14 9.04 -30.25
N GLN A 29 -14.85 10.34 -30.09
CA GLN A 29 -15.71 11.41 -30.59
C GLN A 29 -15.90 11.41 -32.12
N SER A 30 -14.91 10.86 -32.86
CA SER A 30 -14.97 10.82 -34.32
C SER A 30 -15.78 9.63 -34.87
N ILE A 31 -15.81 8.49 -34.16
CA ILE A 31 -16.34 7.25 -34.70
C ILE A 31 -17.50 6.64 -33.93
N VAL A 32 -17.67 6.97 -32.65
CA VAL A 32 -18.76 6.43 -31.82
C VAL A 32 -19.99 7.32 -31.94
N VAL A 33 -21.12 6.72 -32.31
CA VAL A 33 -22.41 7.46 -32.40
C VAL A 33 -22.87 7.84 -30.99
N ARG A 34 -23.28 9.09 -30.82
CA ARG A 34 -23.79 9.61 -29.53
C ARG A 34 -24.90 8.74 -28.99
N ASN A 35 -24.96 8.58 -27.68
CA ASN A 35 -25.95 7.78 -26.95
C ASN A 35 -25.93 6.28 -27.27
N THR A 36 -24.93 5.79 -27.97
CA THR A 36 -24.74 4.34 -28.12
C THR A 36 -24.53 3.72 -26.74
N ARG A 37 -25.37 2.74 -26.37
CA ARG A 37 -25.25 1.98 -25.14
C ARG A 37 -24.34 0.79 -25.35
N ALA A 38 -23.54 0.48 -24.34
CA ALA A 38 -22.67 -0.70 -24.33
C ALA A 38 -22.59 -1.29 -22.91
N ARG A 39 -22.09 -2.49 -22.86
CA ARG A 39 -21.71 -3.17 -21.61
C ARG A 39 -20.25 -3.60 -21.71
N ALA A 40 -19.57 -3.60 -20.58
CA ALA A 40 -18.20 -4.05 -20.50
C ALA A 40 -18.01 -4.96 -19.28
N ARG A 41 -16.94 -5.76 -19.28
CA ARG A 41 -16.61 -6.64 -18.16
C ARG A 41 -15.12 -6.49 -17.83
N PHE A 42 -14.83 -6.36 -16.54
CA PHE A 42 -13.49 -6.56 -16.01
C PHE A 42 -13.27 -8.06 -15.77
N VAL A 43 -12.20 -8.59 -16.31
CA VAL A 43 -11.88 -10.04 -16.23
C VAL A 43 -10.46 -10.21 -15.71
N ALA A 44 -10.30 -11.01 -14.65
CA ALA A 44 -9.00 -11.39 -14.12
C ALA A 44 -8.25 -12.26 -15.15
N GLY A 45 -7.02 -11.88 -15.48
CA GLY A 45 -6.11 -12.67 -16.34
C GLY A 45 -5.27 -13.67 -15.58
N GLU A 46 -5.14 -13.47 -14.26
CA GLU A 46 -4.37 -14.31 -13.35
C GLU A 46 -5.06 -14.46 -11.99
N ASN A 47 -4.53 -15.32 -11.12
CA ASN A 47 -5.00 -15.41 -9.73
C ASN A 47 -4.52 -14.18 -8.95
N MET A 48 -5.45 -13.47 -8.27
CA MET A 48 -5.14 -12.23 -7.57
C MET A 48 -6.07 -11.95 -6.40
N ILE A 49 -5.68 -11.00 -5.57
CA ILE A 49 -6.59 -10.31 -4.63
C ILE A 49 -7.10 -9.05 -5.35
N VAL A 50 -8.41 -8.92 -5.48
CA VAL A 50 -9.02 -7.75 -6.12
C VAL A 50 -8.95 -6.55 -5.19
N ALA A 51 -8.54 -5.39 -5.72
CA ALA A 51 -8.52 -4.14 -4.97
C ALA A 51 -8.76 -2.93 -5.87
N GLY A 52 -9.65 -2.02 -5.43
CA GLY A 52 -9.90 -0.74 -6.09
C GLY A 52 -11.16 -0.69 -6.95
N LEU A 53 -12.14 -1.54 -6.71
CA LEU A 53 -13.41 -1.54 -7.44
C LEU A 53 -14.13 -0.21 -7.34
N GLU A 54 -14.22 0.37 -6.14
CA GLU A 54 -14.86 1.66 -5.90
C GLU A 54 -14.10 2.81 -6.61
N ALA A 55 -12.75 2.76 -6.60
CA ALA A 55 -11.95 3.73 -7.34
C ALA A 55 -12.13 3.59 -8.87
N ALA A 56 -12.25 2.36 -9.38
CA ALA A 56 -12.52 2.11 -10.80
C ALA A 56 -13.93 2.58 -11.19
N GLU A 57 -14.93 2.36 -10.36
CA GLU A 57 -16.31 2.85 -10.57
C GLU A 57 -16.34 4.38 -10.64
N GLU A 58 -15.68 5.06 -9.69
CA GLU A 58 -15.63 6.52 -9.61
C GLU A 58 -15.01 7.16 -10.86
N VAL A 59 -14.09 6.48 -11.55
CA VAL A 59 -13.55 6.95 -12.84
C VAL A 59 -14.67 7.12 -13.88
N PHE A 60 -15.59 6.17 -13.96
CA PHE A 60 -16.71 6.25 -14.90
C PHE A 60 -17.77 7.28 -14.45
N LEU A 61 -18.09 7.30 -13.16
CA LEU A 61 -19.07 8.22 -12.58
C LEU A 61 -18.63 9.68 -12.66
N THR A 62 -17.34 9.95 -12.59
CA THR A 62 -16.78 11.30 -12.79
C THR A 62 -17.03 11.84 -14.20
N LEU A 63 -17.06 10.97 -15.22
CA LEU A 63 -17.36 11.38 -16.59
C LEU A 63 -18.87 11.47 -16.85
N ASP A 64 -19.65 10.54 -16.31
CA ASP A 64 -21.11 10.55 -16.43
C ASP A 64 -21.74 9.70 -15.30
N SER A 65 -22.55 10.34 -14.47
CA SER A 65 -23.23 9.73 -13.33
C SER A 65 -24.28 8.66 -13.69
N GLN A 66 -24.59 8.47 -14.97
CA GLN A 66 -25.54 7.44 -15.44
C GLN A 66 -24.86 6.09 -15.70
N GLN A 67 -23.55 5.99 -15.51
CA GLN A 67 -22.83 4.72 -15.60
C GLN A 67 -23.18 3.82 -14.40
N GLN A 68 -23.19 2.50 -14.62
CA GLN A 68 -23.55 1.53 -13.58
C GLN A 68 -22.52 0.41 -13.53
N LEU A 69 -21.89 0.24 -12.37
CA LEU A 69 -21.03 -0.91 -12.07
C LEU A 69 -21.81 -1.93 -11.25
N GLU A 70 -21.75 -3.18 -11.68
CA GLU A 70 -22.21 -4.34 -10.92
C GLU A 70 -20.97 -5.18 -10.57
N ALA A 71 -20.56 -5.14 -9.31
CA ALA A 71 -19.46 -5.96 -8.82
C ALA A 71 -19.93 -7.39 -8.52
N PHE A 72 -19.18 -8.39 -8.98
CA PHE A 72 -19.43 -9.81 -8.70
C PHE A 72 -18.52 -10.37 -7.61
N VAL A 73 -17.59 -9.54 -7.14
CA VAL A 73 -16.66 -9.82 -6.05
C VAL A 73 -16.47 -8.55 -5.24
N SER A 74 -15.93 -8.67 -4.04
CA SER A 74 -15.59 -7.55 -3.17
C SER A 74 -14.10 -7.24 -3.21
N ASP A 75 -13.72 -6.00 -2.88
CA ASP A 75 -12.34 -5.68 -2.60
C ASP A 75 -11.81 -6.56 -1.45
N GLY A 76 -10.60 -7.10 -1.59
CA GLY A 76 -9.97 -8.07 -0.69
C GLY A 76 -10.31 -9.53 -1.02
N GLU A 77 -11.20 -9.81 -1.96
CA GLU A 77 -11.53 -11.18 -2.36
C GLU A 77 -10.47 -11.77 -3.29
N ALA A 78 -10.09 -13.03 -3.03
CA ALA A 78 -9.22 -13.80 -3.91
C ALA A 78 -10.00 -14.36 -5.10
N VAL A 79 -9.50 -14.13 -6.30
CA VAL A 79 -10.12 -14.63 -7.54
C VAL A 79 -9.14 -15.43 -8.38
N GLU A 80 -9.68 -16.37 -9.17
CA GLU A 80 -8.90 -17.14 -10.13
C GLU A 80 -8.91 -16.48 -11.51
N ALA A 81 -7.92 -16.83 -12.32
CA ALA A 81 -7.85 -16.43 -13.74
C ALA A 81 -9.14 -16.77 -14.49
N GLY A 82 -9.63 -15.86 -15.31
CA GLY A 82 -10.88 -15.97 -16.06
C GLY A 82 -12.13 -15.50 -15.33
N LYS A 83 -12.05 -15.21 -14.04
CA LYS A 83 -13.19 -14.69 -13.26
C LYS A 83 -13.61 -13.31 -13.76
N VAL A 84 -14.91 -13.12 -13.98
CA VAL A 84 -15.49 -11.78 -14.19
C VAL A 84 -15.56 -11.08 -12.84
N ILE A 85 -14.82 -9.98 -12.69
CA ILE A 85 -14.73 -9.18 -11.45
C ILE A 85 -15.94 -8.26 -11.31
N ALA A 86 -16.23 -7.52 -12.40
CA ALA A 86 -17.34 -6.57 -12.44
C ALA A 86 -17.85 -6.39 -13.87
N ARG A 87 -19.06 -5.85 -13.98
CA ARG A 87 -19.70 -5.44 -15.23
C ARG A 87 -20.03 -3.95 -15.18
N MET A 88 -19.73 -3.24 -16.27
CA MET A 88 -20.16 -1.87 -16.50
C MET A 88 -21.27 -1.83 -17.54
N VAL A 89 -22.26 -0.98 -17.33
CA VAL A 89 -23.31 -0.68 -18.29
C VAL A 89 -23.47 0.82 -18.41
N GLY A 90 -23.37 1.33 -19.63
CA GLY A 90 -23.44 2.77 -19.83
C GLY A 90 -23.35 3.22 -21.28
N PHE A 91 -22.95 4.46 -21.48
CA PHE A 91 -22.66 5.00 -22.81
C PHE A 91 -21.29 4.53 -23.29
N ALA A 92 -21.23 4.10 -24.55
CA ALA A 92 -20.04 3.49 -25.14
C ALA A 92 -18.84 4.45 -25.17
N ASP A 93 -19.07 5.72 -25.46
CA ASP A 93 -18.06 6.77 -25.46
C ASP A 93 -17.43 6.97 -24.07
N VAL A 94 -18.23 6.95 -23.02
CA VAL A 94 -17.73 7.03 -21.64
C VAL A 94 -16.96 5.77 -21.26
N LEU A 95 -17.50 4.56 -21.57
CA LEU A 95 -16.85 3.31 -21.26
C LEU A 95 -15.45 3.19 -21.92
N ILE A 96 -15.34 3.63 -23.17
CA ILE A 96 -14.06 3.62 -23.91
C ILE A 96 -13.08 4.64 -23.32
N SER A 97 -13.55 5.87 -23.10
CA SER A 97 -12.68 6.96 -22.65
C SER A 97 -12.18 6.81 -21.21
N ALA A 98 -12.95 6.12 -20.35
CA ALA A 98 -12.61 5.87 -18.94
C ALA A 98 -11.76 4.59 -18.74
N GLU A 99 -11.77 3.66 -19.70
CA GLU A 99 -11.20 2.32 -19.60
C GLU A 99 -9.77 2.33 -19.04
N ARG A 100 -8.89 3.16 -19.60
CA ARG A 100 -7.48 3.13 -19.29
C ARG A 100 -7.18 3.56 -17.86
N VAL A 101 -7.80 4.64 -17.40
CA VAL A 101 -7.61 5.15 -16.03
C VAL A 101 -8.16 4.15 -15.01
N ALA A 102 -9.36 3.59 -15.26
CA ALA A 102 -9.96 2.57 -14.40
C ALA A 102 -9.09 1.30 -14.32
N LEU A 103 -8.59 0.79 -15.46
CA LEU A 103 -7.68 -0.35 -15.50
C LEU A 103 -6.37 -0.07 -14.78
N ASN A 104 -5.76 1.10 -14.98
CA ASN A 104 -4.50 1.46 -14.33
C ASN A 104 -4.63 1.40 -12.80
N LEU A 105 -5.73 1.93 -12.25
CA LEU A 105 -6.00 1.86 -10.81
C LEU A 105 -6.25 0.43 -10.35
N LEU A 106 -7.17 -0.28 -10.99
CA LEU A 106 -7.57 -1.63 -10.56
C LEU A 106 -6.39 -2.63 -10.67
N GLN A 107 -5.61 -2.57 -11.75
CA GLN A 107 -4.42 -3.39 -11.95
C GLN A 107 -3.33 -3.08 -10.91
N ARG A 108 -3.07 -1.80 -10.66
CA ARG A 108 -2.08 -1.36 -9.68
C ARG A 108 -2.43 -1.80 -8.27
N LEU A 109 -3.65 -1.54 -7.84
CA LEU A 109 -4.11 -1.83 -6.49
C LEU A 109 -4.24 -3.34 -6.24
N SER A 110 -4.78 -4.08 -7.20
CA SER A 110 -4.84 -5.55 -7.11
C SER A 110 -3.45 -6.19 -7.10
N GLY A 111 -2.49 -5.62 -7.82
CA GLY A 111 -1.10 -6.07 -7.78
C GLY A 111 -0.46 -5.89 -6.40
N ILE A 112 -0.68 -4.74 -5.75
CA ILE A 112 -0.22 -4.45 -4.39
C ILE A 112 -0.88 -5.41 -3.38
N ALA A 113 -2.20 -5.57 -3.43
CA ALA A 113 -2.93 -6.47 -2.55
C ALA A 113 -2.44 -7.92 -2.70
N THR A 114 -2.24 -8.38 -3.94
CA THR A 114 -1.76 -9.73 -4.25
C THR A 114 -0.33 -9.95 -3.75
N LEU A 115 0.57 -8.97 -3.92
CA LEU A 115 1.93 -9.09 -3.40
C LEU A 115 1.94 -9.09 -1.87
N THR A 116 1.12 -8.25 -1.25
CA THR A 116 0.98 -8.21 0.21
C THR A 116 0.48 -9.54 0.77
N ASP A 117 -0.56 -10.13 0.18
CA ASP A 117 -1.08 -11.45 0.55
C ASP A 117 0.01 -12.54 0.48
N LYS A 118 0.89 -12.50 -0.53
CA LYS A 118 2.01 -13.44 -0.63
C LYS A 118 2.98 -13.31 0.56
N TYR A 119 3.32 -12.08 0.98
CA TYR A 119 4.17 -11.85 2.15
C TYR A 119 3.48 -12.28 3.45
N VAL A 120 2.19 -11.97 3.61
CA VAL A 120 1.41 -12.37 4.79
C VAL A 120 1.38 -13.89 4.91
N LYS A 121 1.13 -14.61 3.83
CA LYS A 121 1.14 -16.08 3.78
C LYS A 121 2.53 -16.67 4.05
N ALA A 122 3.59 -16.03 3.57
CA ALA A 122 4.96 -16.49 3.82
C ALA A 122 5.33 -16.53 5.30
N ILE A 123 4.75 -15.64 6.12
CA ILE A 123 5.03 -15.55 7.57
C ILE A 123 3.92 -16.14 8.44
N GLU A 124 2.93 -16.80 7.84
CA GLU A 124 1.80 -17.37 8.58
C GLU A 124 2.25 -18.28 9.72
N GLY A 125 1.64 -18.12 10.91
CA GLY A 125 1.95 -18.88 12.11
C GLY A 125 3.14 -18.37 12.93
N THR A 126 3.89 -17.35 12.47
CA THR A 126 5.01 -16.77 13.24
C THR A 126 4.57 -15.72 14.26
N GLY A 127 3.39 -15.13 14.09
CA GLY A 127 2.90 -14.01 14.89
C GLY A 127 3.47 -12.64 14.48
N ALA A 128 4.38 -12.58 13.51
CA ALA A 128 4.87 -11.32 12.92
C ALA A 128 3.85 -10.72 11.96
N LEU A 129 3.98 -9.43 11.69
CA LEU A 129 3.09 -8.64 10.83
C LEU A 129 3.87 -8.05 9.65
N ILE A 130 3.19 -7.90 8.51
CA ILE A 130 3.71 -7.20 7.33
C ILE A 130 3.16 -5.79 7.32
N ALA A 131 4.01 -4.80 7.05
CA ALA A 131 3.60 -3.41 6.91
C ALA A 131 4.22 -2.74 5.67
N ASP A 132 3.52 -1.72 5.19
CA ASP A 132 4.00 -0.82 4.15
C ASP A 132 5.08 0.15 4.64
N THR A 133 5.49 1.03 3.74
CA THR A 133 6.33 2.19 4.02
C THR A 133 5.76 3.43 3.35
N ARG A 134 6.46 4.58 3.49
CA ARG A 134 6.09 5.79 2.73
C ARG A 134 6.60 5.82 1.28
N ALA A 135 7.24 4.74 0.82
CA ALA A 135 7.70 4.61 -0.57
C ALA A 135 6.52 4.26 -1.49
N THR A 136 5.67 5.23 -1.71
CA THR A 136 4.46 5.15 -2.53
C THR A 136 4.57 6.04 -3.76
N SER A 137 3.80 5.73 -4.80
CA SER A 137 3.67 6.62 -5.97
C SER A 137 3.09 7.96 -5.53
N PRO A 138 3.69 9.11 -5.93
CA PRO A 138 3.13 10.42 -5.61
C PRO A 138 1.67 10.52 -6.07
N GLY A 139 0.79 10.95 -5.15
CA GLY A 139 -0.65 11.05 -5.40
C GLY A 139 -1.44 9.75 -5.17
N LEU A 140 -0.80 8.57 -5.15
CA LEU A 140 -1.49 7.28 -4.97
C LEU A 140 -1.43 6.73 -3.54
N ARG A 141 -0.73 7.37 -2.60
CA ARG A 141 -0.47 6.83 -1.27
C ARG A 141 -1.73 6.32 -0.55
N LEU A 142 -2.81 7.07 -0.62
CA LEU A 142 -4.06 6.69 0.02
C LEU A 142 -4.58 5.34 -0.51
N LEU A 143 -4.63 5.19 -1.83
CA LEU A 143 -5.13 3.98 -2.50
C LEU A 143 -4.14 2.81 -2.38
N GLU A 144 -2.84 3.05 -2.49
CA GLU A 144 -1.82 2.00 -2.35
C GLU A 144 -1.82 1.41 -0.94
N ARG A 145 -1.99 2.24 0.09
CA ARG A 145 -2.12 1.79 1.49
C ARG A 145 -3.41 1.00 1.74
N TYR A 146 -4.51 1.43 1.14
CA TYR A 146 -5.75 0.65 1.15
C TYR A 146 -5.54 -0.74 0.54
N ALA A 147 -4.84 -0.84 -0.58
CA ALA A 147 -4.54 -2.12 -1.21
C ALA A 147 -3.65 -3.03 -0.32
N VAL A 148 -2.72 -2.45 0.46
CA VAL A 148 -1.93 -3.22 1.44
C VAL A 148 -2.82 -3.82 2.51
N GLU A 149 -3.79 -3.07 3.05
CA GLU A 149 -4.75 -3.61 4.04
C GLU A 149 -5.59 -4.76 3.46
N LEU A 150 -6.04 -4.62 2.21
CA LEU A 150 -6.80 -5.67 1.53
C LEU A 150 -6.00 -6.96 1.32
N GLY A 151 -4.69 -6.84 1.17
CA GLY A 151 -3.77 -7.98 1.13
C GLY A 151 -3.45 -8.58 2.51
N GLY A 152 -4.05 -8.07 3.60
CA GLY A 152 -3.80 -8.52 4.97
C GLY A 152 -2.60 -7.88 5.65
N GLY A 153 -2.00 -6.85 5.05
CA GLY A 153 -0.92 -6.08 5.64
C GLY A 153 -1.41 -4.96 6.55
N TYR A 154 -0.47 -4.28 7.18
CA TYR A 154 -0.70 -3.13 8.04
C TYR A 154 -0.11 -1.87 7.41
N ASN A 155 -0.63 -0.73 7.79
CA ASN A 155 -0.12 0.56 7.37
C ASN A 155 0.85 1.13 8.41
N SER A 156 2.04 1.56 7.96
CA SER A 156 2.95 2.40 8.75
C SER A 156 2.42 3.84 8.84
N ARG A 157 3.20 4.78 9.35
CA ARG A 157 2.77 6.19 9.40
C ARG A 157 2.40 6.70 8.00
N PHE A 158 1.31 7.47 7.92
CA PHE A 158 0.83 8.02 6.65
C PHE A 158 1.79 9.08 6.08
N GLY A 159 2.21 10.01 6.92
CA GLY A 159 3.05 11.13 6.56
C GLY A 159 4.11 11.45 7.61
N LEU A 160 4.76 12.59 7.47
CA LEU A 160 5.73 13.07 8.46
C LEU A 160 5.06 13.69 9.69
N ASP A 161 3.77 13.97 9.60
CA ASP A 161 2.91 14.53 10.62
C ASP A 161 2.16 13.48 11.45
N ASP A 162 2.25 12.19 11.09
CA ASP A 162 1.49 11.10 11.70
C ASP A 162 2.27 10.33 12.78
N GLY A 163 3.57 10.09 12.57
CA GLY A 163 4.39 9.34 13.53
C GLY A 163 5.87 9.72 13.50
N VAL A 164 6.54 9.49 14.62
CA VAL A 164 7.95 9.87 14.80
C VAL A 164 8.87 8.71 14.44
N MET A 165 9.75 8.97 13.49
CA MET A 165 10.81 8.06 13.08
C MET A 165 12.14 8.80 13.11
N VAL A 166 13.00 8.45 14.05
CA VAL A 166 14.37 8.93 14.14
C VAL A 166 15.24 8.04 13.26
N THR A 167 15.72 8.61 12.16
CA THR A 167 16.57 7.91 11.19
C THR A 167 18.04 8.19 11.48
N SER A 168 18.95 7.43 10.86
CA SER A 168 20.39 7.64 10.92
C SER A 168 20.79 9.08 10.57
N ASN A 169 20.10 9.75 9.66
CA ASN A 169 20.33 11.15 9.32
C ASN A 169 20.02 12.10 10.49
N HIS A 170 18.93 11.87 11.22
CA HIS A 170 18.60 12.66 12.41
C HIS A 170 19.67 12.48 13.50
N VAL A 171 20.11 11.24 13.72
CA VAL A 171 21.16 10.90 14.69
C VAL A 171 22.47 11.62 14.35
N SER A 172 22.86 11.61 13.07
CA SER A 172 24.06 12.31 12.58
C SER A 172 24.03 13.81 12.85
N ILE A 173 22.89 14.47 12.63
CA ILE A 173 22.71 15.91 12.84
C ILE A 173 22.74 16.27 14.33
N LEU A 174 22.14 15.42 15.19
CA LEU A 174 22.01 15.69 16.62
C LEU A 174 23.19 15.18 17.46
N GLY A 175 24.15 14.48 16.83
CA GLY A 175 25.35 13.97 17.50
C GLY A 175 25.10 12.78 18.42
N GLY A 176 24.00 12.05 18.29
CA GLY A 176 23.73 10.82 19.04
C GLY A 176 22.26 10.46 19.20
N VAL A 177 22.00 9.19 19.42
CA VAL A 177 20.66 8.60 19.56
C VAL A 177 19.91 9.15 20.78
N THR A 178 20.59 9.19 21.94
CA THR A 178 19.99 9.63 23.22
C THR A 178 19.43 11.05 23.15
N GLY A 179 20.18 11.98 22.53
CA GLY A 179 19.75 13.36 22.33
C GLY A 179 18.54 13.47 21.43
N ALA A 180 18.52 12.67 20.35
CA ALA A 180 17.42 12.65 19.39
C ALA A 180 16.12 12.14 20.03
N VAL A 181 16.15 11.03 20.78
CA VAL A 181 14.97 10.46 21.45
C VAL A 181 14.45 11.40 22.53
N LYS A 182 15.32 11.95 23.38
CA LYS A 182 14.90 12.90 24.42
C LYS A 182 14.24 14.14 23.82
N SER A 183 14.89 14.76 22.82
CA SER A 183 14.33 15.93 22.15
C SER A 183 12.96 15.66 21.50
N ALA A 184 12.79 14.47 20.92
CA ALA A 184 11.49 14.06 20.37
C ALA A 184 10.43 13.96 21.48
N LYS A 185 10.73 13.21 22.55
CA LYS A 185 9.77 12.98 23.66
C LYS A 185 9.40 14.25 24.43
N GLU A 186 10.33 15.19 24.58
CA GLU A 186 10.07 16.48 25.24
C GLU A 186 9.11 17.40 24.45
N LYS A 187 9.12 17.29 23.12
CA LYS A 187 8.33 18.17 22.23
C LYS A 187 7.02 17.58 21.75
N LEU A 188 6.86 16.27 21.89
CA LEU A 188 5.68 15.56 21.40
C LEU A 188 4.68 15.30 22.51
N GLY A 189 3.41 15.22 22.15
CA GLY A 189 2.37 14.78 23.07
C GLY A 189 2.55 13.32 23.48
N TYR A 190 2.08 12.96 24.67
CA TYR A 190 2.26 11.63 25.28
C TYR A 190 1.69 10.44 24.47
N LEU A 191 0.82 10.70 23.51
CA LEU A 191 0.24 9.67 22.61
C LEU A 191 1.15 9.29 21.43
N HIS A 192 2.23 10.05 21.17
CA HIS A 192 3.13 9.75 20.07
C HIS A 192 4.20 8.72 20.48
N LYS A 193 4.30 7.65 19.71
CA LYS A 193 5.40 6.71 19.83
C LYS A 193 6.62 7.21 19.06
N VAL A 194 7.81 6.92 19.60
CA VAL A 194 9.10 7.25 18.98
C VAL A 194 9.75 5.96 18.50
N ALA A 195 9.86 5.80 17.19
CA ALA A 195 10.62 4.74 16.54
C ALA A 195 12.01 5.23 16.16
N VAL A 196 13.02 4.36 16.29
CA VAL A 196 14.43 4.69 16.03
C VAL A 196 15.09 3.61 15.19
N GLU A 197 15.73 4.02 14.10
CA GLU A 197 16.58 3.13 13.28
C GLU A 197 17.88 2.84 13.99
N VAL A 198 18.28 1.55 14.01
CA VAL A 198 19.52 1.06 14.62
C VAL A 198 20.17 -0.01 13.74
N SER A 199 21.49 -0.12 13.83
CA SER A 199 22.29 -1.12 13.11
C SER A 199 23.38 -1.77 13.97
N THR A 200 23.57 -1.32 15.22
CA THR A 200 24.61 -1.81 16.12
C THR A 200 24.09 -2.09 17.53
N GLU A 201 24.78 -2.96 18.29
CA GLU A 201 24.43 -3.23 19.69
C GLU A 201 24.48 -2.00 20.58
N ASN A 202 25.44 -1.10 20.36
CA ASN A 202 25.53 0.13 21.14
C ASN A 202 24.31 1.01 20.93
N GLU A 203 23.85 1.19 19.68
CA GLU A 203 22.64 1.93 19.38
C GLU A 203 21.40 1.28 20.02
N VAL A 204 21.27 -0.05 19.99
CA VAL A 204 20.18 -0.75 20.69
C VAL A 204 20.16 -0.40 22.18
N ARG A 205 21.32 -0.46 22.87
CA ARG A 205 21.43 -0.11 24.29
C ARG A 205 21.06 1.35 24.57
N GLU A 206 21.54 2.26 23.73
CA GLU A 206 21.23 3.69 23.85
C GLU A 206 19.74 3.99 23.63
N VAL A 207 19.13 3.39 22.59
CA VAL A 207 17.72 3.56 22.24
C VAL A 207 16.80 3.08 23.36
N VAL A 208 17.07 1.90 23.91
CA VAL A 208 16.31 1.34 25.04
C VAL A 208 16.46 2.22 26.27
N THR A 209 17.69 2.64 26.61
CA THR A 209 17.98 3.50 27.76
C THR A 209 17.31 4.88 27.63
N ALA A 210 17.27 5.43 26.42
CA ALA A 210 16.60 6.71 26.13
C ALA A 210 15.07 6.61 26.17
N GLY A 211 14.52 5.39 26.22
CA GLY A 211 13.10 5.11 26.37
C GLY A 211 12.33 5.24 25.05
N ALA A 212 12.89 4.89 23.91
CA ALA A 212 12.14 4.76 22.66
C ALA A 212 11.06 3.68 22.77
N ASP A 213 10.03 3.79 21.94
CA ASP A 213 8.89 2.86 21.95
C ASP A 213 9.06 1.73 20.94
N VAL A 214 9.82 1.98 19.87
CA VAL A 214 10.06 1.06 18.77
C VAL A 214 11.51 1.12 18.34
N ILE A 215 12.13 -0.05 18.17
CA ILE A 215 13.42 -0.21 17.49
C ILE A 215 13.17 -0.70 16.08
N VAL A 216 13.76 -0.03 15.10
CA VAL A 216 13.75 -0.44 13.70
C VAL A 216 15.14 -0.91 13.34
N ILE A 217 15.32 -2.23 13.25
CA ILE A 217 16.60 -2.84 12.85
C ILE A 217 16.62 -2.90 11.32
N GLU A 218 17.55 -2.15 10.71
CA GLU A 218 17.50 -1.91 9.28
C GLU A 218 18.75 -2.45 8.54
N ASN A 219 18.50 -3.04 7.35
CA ASN A 219 19.53 -3.46 6.38
C ASN A 219 20.55 -4.52 6.87
N LEU A 220 20.28 -5.26 7.91
CA LEU A 220 21.08 -6.39 8.38
C LEU A 220 20.62 -7.71 7.76
N ASP A 221 21.50 -8.70 7.74
CA ASP A 221 21.13 -10.08 7.45
C ASP A 221 20.41 -10.74 8.64
N VAL A 222 19.79 -11.90 8.43
CA VAL A 222 18.97 -12.58 9.44
C VAL A 222 19.76 -12.88 10.73
N PRO A 223 21.00 -13.41 10.70
CA PRO A 223 21.78 -13.66 11.92
C PRO A 223 22.07 -12.38 12.71
N ALA A 224 22.53 -11.31 12.05
CA ALA A 224 22.82 -10.04 12.72
C ALA A 224 21.54 -9.37 13.25
N PHE A 225 20.44 -9.40 12.48
CA PHE A 225 19.12 -8.98 12.95
C PHE A 225 18.72 -9.71 14.22
N GLY A 226 18.78 -11.05 14.23
CA GLY A 226 18.40 -11.87 15.37
C GLY A 226 19.19 -11.58 16.64
N GLN A 227 20.49 -11.29 16.52
CA GLN A 227 21.33 -10.85 17.66
C GLN A 227 20.85 -9.55 18.27
N LEU A 228 20.58 -8.53 17.43
CA LEU A 228 20.08 -7.24 17.92
C LEU A 228 18.66 -7.32 18.46
N ALA A 229 17.80 -8.12 17.86
CA ALA A 229 16.43 -8.37 18.33
C ALA A 229 16.43 -9.06 19.71
N ALA A 230 17.28 -10.06 19.91
CA ALA A 230 17.44 -10.74 21.19
C ALA A 230 17.95 -9.77 22.27
N LEU A 231 18.99 -8.97 21.96
CA LEU A 231 19.51 -7.93 22.87
C LEU A 231 18.43 -6.92 23.25
N ALA A 232 17.67 -6.42 22.29
CA ALA A 232 16.58 -5.48 22.54
C ALA A 232 15.53 -6.07 23.49
N ARG A 233 15.18 -7.33 23.29
CA ARG A 233 14.22 -8.06 24.12
C ARG A 233 14.72 -8.32 25.55
N GLU A 234 16.02 -8.62 25.72
CA GLU A 234 16.66 -8.77 27.01
C GLU A 234 16.64 -7.46 27.81
N LEU A 235 16.92 -6.34 27.14
CA LEU A 235 16.95 -5.02 27.77
C LEU A 235 15.56 -4.44 28.09
N SER A 236 14.55 -4.76 27.27
CA SER A 236 13.17 -4.29 27.45
C SER A 236 12.15 -5.23 26.82
N SER A 237 11.32 -5.85 27.65
CA SER A 237 10.21 -6.69 27.17
C SER A 237 9.09 -5.92 26.46
N SER A 238 9.01 -4.60 26.67
CA SER A 238 7.93 -3.74 26.15
C SER A 238 8.28 -3.03 24.84
N ILE A 239 9.56 -3.01 24.45
CA ILE A 239 9.95 -2.35 23.20
C ILE A 239 9.48 -3.17 21.99
N ALA A 240 8.88 -2.49 21.01
CA ALA A 240 8.51 -3.14 19.76
C ALA A 240 9.72 -3.27 18.83
N ILE A 241 9.83 -4.39 18.12
CA ILE A 241 10.95 -4.69 17.23
C ILE A 241 10.43 -4.77 15.80
N GLU A 242 10.86 -3.82 14.99
CA GLU A 242 10.61 -3.78 13.56
C GLU A 242 11.86 -4.20 12.78
N CYS A 243 11.65 -4.94 11.70
CA CYS A 243 12.64 -5.23 10.68
C CYS A 243 12.36 -4.40 9.43
N ALA A 244 13.40 -3.82 8.82
CA ALA A 244 13.29 -3.09 7.57
C ALA A 244 14.50 -3.34 6.64
N GLY A 245 14.33 -3.07 5.34
CA GLY A 245 15.42 -3.16 4.37
C GLY A 245 15.33 -4.42 3.50
N LYS A 246 16.32 -5.30 3.54
CA LYS A 246 16.51 -6.42 2.58
C LYS A 246 15.54 -7.61 2.76
N ILE A 247 14.25 -7.35 2.94
CA ILE A 247 13.23 -8.39 3.13
C ILE A 247 12.65 -8.80 1.78
N THR A 248 12.71 -10.09 1.47
CA THR A 248 12.14 -10.71 0.27
C THR A 248 11.16 -11.82 0.68
N LEU A 249 10.38 -12.34 -0.27
CA LEU A 249 9.47 -13.46 -0.01
C LEU A 249 10.21 -14.70 0.52
N GLU A 250 11.44 -14.91 0.05
CA GLU A 250 12.26 -16.07 0.41
C GLU A 250 12.80 -16.00 1.83
N ASN A 251 13.09 -14.81 2.36
CA ASN A 251 13.71 -14.63 3.68
C ASN A 251 12.78 -14.04 4.75
N ALA A 252 11.58 -13.60 4.38
CA ALA A 252 10.64 -12.96 5.31
C ALA A 252 10.35 -13.82 6.54
N ARG A 253 10.14 -15.14 6.34
CA ARG A 253 9.89 -16.08 7.42
C ARG A 253 11.07 -16.19 8.38
N GLU A 254 12.30 -16.18 7.87
CA GLU A 254 13.51 -16.27 8.70
C GLU A 254 13.64 -15.03 9.61
N TYR A 255 13.35 -13.83 9.12
CA TYR A 255 13.32 -12.61 9.96
C TYR A 255 12.21 -12.67 11.01
N ALA A 256 11.03 -13.18 10.66
CA ALA A 256 9.95 -13.34 11.61
C ALA A 256 10.34 -14.31 12.76
N GLU A 257 10.92 -15.45 12.43
CA GLU A 257 11.42 -16.46 13.38
C GLU A 257 12.61 -15.96 14.19
N ALA A 258 13.42 -15.05 13.62
CA ALA A 258 14.53 -14.39 14.32
C ALA A 258 14.09 -13.28 15.30
N GLY A 259 12.76 -12.99 15.38
CA GLY A 259 12.21 -12.09 16.40
C GLY A 259 11.62 -10.78 15.89
N ALA A 260 11.46 -10.60 14.57
CA ALA A 260 10.73 -9.47 14.02
C ALA A 260 9.25 -9.55 14.45
N GLN A 261 8.72 -8.47 14.99
CA GLN A 261 7.27 -8.34 15.29
C GLN A 261 6.54 -7.66 14.16
N LEU A 262 7.19 -6.73 13.48
CA LEU A 262 6.68 -6.04 12.30
C LEU A 262 7.78 -5.98 11.26
N MET A 263 7.44 -6.27 10.02
CA MET A 263 8.37 -6.17 8.88
C MET A 263 7.87 -5.10 7.92
N ARG A 264 8.63 -4.01 7.79
CA ARG A 264 8.33 -2.93 6.85
C ARG A 264 8.94 -3.24 5.49
N ILE A 265 8.08 -3.46 4.50
CA ILE A 265 8.48 -3.89 3.16
C ILE A 265 8.15 -2.80 2.14
N GLU A 266 9.19 -2.14 1.66
CA GLU A 266 9.06 -1.09 0.64
C GLU A 266 8.51 -1.62 -0.69
N ALA A 267 8.90 -2.84 -1.06
CA ALA A 267 8.52 -3.47 -2.32
C ALA A 267 7.01 -3.63 -2.50
N LEU A 268 6.22 -3.66 -1.40
CA LEU A 268 4.75 -3.78 -1.49
C LEU A 268 4.14 -2.68 -2.37
N THR A 269 4.69 -1.47 -2.29
CA THR A 269 4.18 -0.31 -3.02
C THR A 269 5.15 0.22 -4.08
N SER A 270 6.47 0.03 -3.92
CA SER A 270 7.46 0.52 -4.89
C SER A 270 7.71 -0.43 -6.06
N ALA A 271 7.49 -1.75 -5.87
CA ALA A 271 7.88 -2.78 -6.84
C ALA A 271 6.78 -3.83 -7.11
N ALA A 272 5.57 -3.65 -6.61
CA ALA A 272 4.46 -4.56 -6.93
C ALA A 272 4.17 -4.53 -8.44
N PRO A 273 4.12 -5.70 -9.11
CA PRO A 273 3.68 -5.77 -10.50
C PRO A 273 2.20 -5.39 -10.60
N ALA A 274 1.80 -4.78 -11.70
CA ALA A 274 0.40 -4.59 -11.99
C ALA A 274 -0.26 -5.96 -12.27
N ALA A 275 -1.45 -6.19 -11.69
CA ALA A 275 -2.20 -7.41 -11.95
C ALA A 275 -2.73 -7.44 -13.39
N ASP A 276 -2.84 -8.64 -13.98
CA ASP A 276 -3.42 -8.79 -15.31
C ASP A 276 -4.94 -8.76 -15.25
N ILE A 277 -5.53 -7.62 -15.64
CA ILE A 277 -6.99 -7.42 -15.73
C ILE A 277 -7.31 -6.84 -17.09
N SER A 278 -8.26 -7.46 -17.79
CA SER A 278 -8.75 -6.97 -19.08
C SER A 278 -10.15 -6.35 -18.96
N PHE A 279 -10.41 -5.34 -19.81
CA PHE A 279 -11.72 -4.73 -19.98
C PHE A 279 -12.25 -5.06 -21.36
N LYS A 280 -13.42 -5.73 -21.43
CA LYS A 280 -14.00 -6.21 -22.70
C LYS A 280 -15.34 -5.59 -22.94
N ILE A 281 -15.42 -4.68 -23.92
CA ILE A 281 -16.63 -3.97 -24.32
C ILE A 281 -17.38 -4.76 -25.39
N GLN A 282 -18.71 -4.76 -25.29
CA GLN A 282 -19.64 -5.33 -26.25
C GLN A 282 -20.81 -4.37 -26.47
N PRO A 283 -21.30 -4.19 -27.69
CA PRO A 283 -22.52 -3.44 -27.93
C PRO A 283 -23.71 -4.07 -27.18
N PHE A 284 -24.73 -3.24 -26.93
CA PHE A 284 -25.92 -3.68 -26.21
C PHE A 284 -26.81 -4.53 -27.13
#